data_39d4fb20e812ea8c9fe47499208af132
#
_entry.id   39d4fb20e812ea8c9fe47499208af132
#
_cell.length_a   1.000
_cell.length_b   1.000
_cell.length_c   1.000
_cell.angle_alpha   90.00
_cell.angle_beta   90.00
_cell.angle_gamma   90.00
#
_symmetry.space_group_name_H-M   'P 1'
#
loop_
_entity.id
_entity.type
_entity.pdbx_description
1 polymer ?
#
loop_
_entity_poly.entity_id
_entity_poly.type
_entity_poly.pdbx_seq_one_letter_code
_entity_poly.pdbx_strand_id
1 'polypeptide(L)'
;MFRLYQGRLQSFVMRTGSTYHALWLLVAVLLASCGKTADEPASPVVNAPPISAEQQRLEDFFAATWEADLARYPASASYLGIKDQQDQWNDVSESFQLESLELARERLAFLEGIDTSQLSPARQLSYRLYRLDLERTLAGAAFRHHRYVIHQFRGPHTSPISLLVNVHTIDSEQDAEDYIARLNNLPDYFDDVIEQIQIRMDKGLYLVDWMIPQIVESAGNVLVGAPFDQSGSPSVIWADFNDKLATLEVEPATAEQLREAARQAMLTAVKPAYERLIAAVQAQQTVAPKEDGVWRFPDGDAFYANRLRDFTTTNLTPEAIHQAGLANVARLHEEMRAVMAELGEEGELSAFLDQVRNDESLRYDNTEAGRSAYLDAARTAIDRMAERLPDYFGLLPQS
;
A
#
# COMPACT_ATOMS: atom_id res chain seq x y z
N MET A 1 7.05 3.07 8.29
CA MET A 1 6.46 3.38 6.97
C MET A 1 7.55 3.47 5.90
N PHE A 2 8.22 2.35 5.63
CA PHE A 2 9.15 2.23 4.51
C PHE A 2 8.40 1.57 3.34
N ARG A 3 7.75 2.37 2.50
CA ARG A 3 7.31 1.90 1.18
C ARG A 3 8.42 2.23 0.19
N LEU A 4 9.34 1.30 0.01
CA LEU A 4 10.13 1.25 -1.20
C LEU A 4 9.44 0.28 -2.16
N TYR A 5 9.01 0.83 -3.27
CA TYR A 5 8.55 0.15 -4.46
C TYR A 5 9.51 -0.98 -4.84
N GLN A 6 9.07 -2.22 -4.74
CA GLN A 6 9.64 -3.28 -5.57
C GLN A 6 8.70 -3.51 -6.74
N GLY A 7 9.10 -2.98 -7.89
CA GLY A 7 8.44 -3.22 -9.16
C GLY A 7 8.51 -4.70 -9.53
N ARG A 8 7.36 -5.28 -9.82
CA ARG A 8 7.24 -6.61 -10.43
C ARG A 8 7.85 -6.57 -11.82
N LEU A 9 8.90 -7.35 -12.02
CA LEU A 9 9.25 -7.97 -13.30
C LEU A 9 9.18 -9.47 -13.08
N GLN A 10 8.01 -10.06 -13.28
CA GLN A 10 7.91 -11.49 -13.51
C GLN A 10 8.12 -11.78 -14.99
N SER A 11 9.20 -12.49 -15.25
CA SER A 11 9.61 -13.05 -16.50
C SER A 11 8.52 -13.91 -17.14
N PHE A 12 8.19 -13.53 -18.35
CA PHE A 12 7.42 -14.32 -19.30
C PHE A 12 8.28 -15.51 -19.77
N VAL A 13 8.07 -16.68 -19.23
CA VAL A 13 8.64 -17.91 -19.77
C VAL A 13 7.66 -18.51 -20.79
N MET A 14 7.96 -18.33 -22.06
CA MET A 14 7.27 -19.05 -23.14
C MET A 14 7.56 -20.55 -23.05
N ARG A 15 6.47 -21.32 -22.99
CA ARG A 15 6.47 -22.73 -23.36
C ARG A 15 6.78 -22.88 -24.86
N THR A 16 7.90 -23.50 -25.18
CA THR A 16 8.03 -24.24 -26.43
C THR A 16 8.59 -25.61 -26.11
N GLY A 17 7.77 -26.62 -26.40
CA GLY A 17 8.10 -28.01 -26.21
C GLY A 17 9.15 -28.53 -27.16
N SER A 18 9.84 -29.49 -26.64
CA SER A 18 10.40 -30.68 -27.30
C SER A 18 10.90 -30.55 -28.73
N THR A 19 12.20 -30.45 -28.89
CA THR A 19 13.08 -31.12 -29.89
C THR A 19 14.46 -30.48 -29.94
N TYR A 20 15.34 -30.71 -28.98
CA TYR A 20 16.78 -30.38 -29.11
C TYR A 20 17.64 -31.22 -28.16
N HIS A 21 17.50 -32.56 -28.24
CA HIS A 21 18.47 -33.46 -27.57
C HIS A 21 19.64 -33.84 -28.49
N ALA A 22 19.75 -33.28 -29.68
CA ALA A 22 20.81 -33.63 -30.66
C ALA A 22 21.88 -32.55 -30.87
N LEU A 23 21.83 -31.40 -30.19
CA LEU A 23 22.78 -30.28 -30.38
C LEU A 23 23.84 -30.13 -29.30
N TRP A 24 23.77 -30.88 -28.19
CA TRP A 24 24.71 -30.77 -27.08
C TRP A 24 26.00 -31.58 -27.23
N LEU A 25 26.11 -32.48 -28.25
CA LEU A 25 27.30 -33.29 -28.53
C LEU A 25 28.28 -32.67 -29.52
N LEU A 26 27.93 -31.55 -30.17
CA LEU A 26 28.82 -30.90 -31.16
C LEU A 26 29.49 -29.61 -30.63
N VAL A 27 29.11 -29.10 -29.46
CA VAL A 27 29.74 -27.92 -28.84
C VAL A 27 30.90 -28.31 -27.89
N ALA A 28 31.00 -29.57 -27.46
CA ALA A 28 32.03 -30.05 -26.57
C ALA A 28 33.39 -30.29 -27.22
N VAL A 29 33.53 -30.22 -28.53
CA VAL A 29 34.80 -30.53 -29.25
C VAL A 29 35.51 -29.27 -29.78
N LEU A 30 34.92 -28.08 -29.69
CA LEU A 30 35.51 -26.83 -30.20
C LEU A 30 36.09 -25.90 -29.10
N LEU A 31 36.14 -26.33 -27.83
CA LEU A 31 36.71 -25.53 -26.74
C LEU A 31 38.10 -25.96 -26.28
N ALA A 32 38.83 -26.73 -27.11
CA ALA A 32 40.22 -27.14 -26.84
C ALA A 32 41.17 -26.51 -27.85
N SER A 33 41.19 -25.19 -28.03
CA SER A 33 42.35 -24.53 -28.68
C SER A 33 42.55 -23.14 -28.10
N CYS A 34 43.57 -23.04 -27.30
CA CYS A 34 44.43 -21.89 -26.99
C CYS A 34 43.89 -20.47 -27.28
N GLY A 35 43.50 -19.78 -26.24
CA GLY A 35 43.54 -18.34 -26.18
C GLY A 35 43.87 -17.91 -24.75
N LYS A 36 45.08 -17.39 -24.51
CA LYS A 36 45.42 -16.69 -23.28
C LYS A 36 44.39 -15.58 -23.07
N THR A 37 43.47 -15.78 -22.13
CA THR A 37 42.69 -14.68 -21.59
C THR A 37 43.64 -13.83 -20.79
N ALA A 38 43.79 -12.57 -21.19
CA ALA A 38 44.39 -11.56 -20.33
C ALA A 38 43.58 -11.56 -19.02
N ASP A 39 44.30 -11.68 -17.90
CA ASP A 39 43.75 -11.47 -16.58
C ASP A 39 43.12 -10.07 -16.54
N GLU A 40 41.81 -9.97 -16.60
CA GLU A 40 41.10 -8.79 -16.18
C GLU A 40 41.43 -8.62 -14.67
N PRO A 41 42.01 -7.49 -14.24
CA PRO A 41 42.32 -7.31 -12.84
C PRO A 41 41.04 -7.41 -12.04
N ALA A 42 40.91 -8.41 -11.21
CA ALA A 42 39.81 -8.52 -10.24
C ALA A 42 39.70 -7.18 -9.55
N SER A 43 38.52 -6.52 -9.66
CA SER A 43 38.26 -5.31 -8.93
C SER A 43 38.63 -5.55 -7.46
N PRO A 44 39.41 -4.64 -6.84
CA PRO A 44 39.82 -4.84 -5.46
C PRO A 44 38.56 -5.03 -4.60
N VAL A 45 38.49 -6.17 -3.92
CA VAL A 45 37.51 -6.37 -2.86
C VAL A 45 37.87 -5.32 -1.81
N VAL A 46 37.19 -4.20 -1.86
CA VAL A 46 37.27 -3.19 -0.81
C VAL A 46 36.60 -3.85 0.40
N ASN A 47 37.43 -4.44 1.27
CA ASN A 47 36.98 -4.88 2.56
C ASN A 47 36.38 -3.65 3.26
N ALA A 48 35.07 -3.58 3.37
CA ALA A 48 34.43 -2.55 4.15
C ALA A 48 35.05 -2.57 5.56
N PRO A 49 35.36 -1.41 6.14
CA PRO A 49 35.92 -1.36 7.49
C PRO A 49 34.96 -2.09 8.45
N PRO A 50 35.51 -2.80 9.47
CA PRO A 50 34.67 -3.49 10.44
C PRO A 50 33.70 -2.48 11.06
N ILE A 51 32.43 -2.86 11.12
CA ILE A 51 31.38 -2.02 11.75
C ILE A 51 31.66 -1.93 13.25
N SER A 52 31.32 -0.78 13.86
CA SER A 52 31.47 -0.59 15.31
C SER A 52 30.48 -1.49 16.07
N ALA A 53 30.78 -1.74 17.37
CA ALA A 53 29.86 -2.49 18.23
C ALA A 53 28.47 -1.79 18.36
N GLU A 54 28.45 -0.45 18.37
CA GLU A 54 27.20 0.32 18.42
C GLU A 54 26.41 0.21 17.11
N GLN A 55 27.09 0.19 15.96
CA GLN A 55 26.43 -0.04 14.69
C GLN A 55 25.83 -1.44 14.62
N GLN A 56 26.58 -2.48 15.05
CA GLN A 56 26.05 -3.85 15.12
C GLN A 56 24.84 -3.93 16.04
N ARG A 57 24.90 -3.31 17.22
CA ARG A 57 23.78 -3.25 18.16
C ARG A 57 22.53 -2.62 17.56
N LEU A 58 22.68 -1.56 16.76
CA LEU A 58 21.57 -0.93 16.04
C LEU A 58 21.03 -1.82 14.92
N GLU A 59 21.90 -2.51 14.18
CA GLU A 59 21.48 -3.43 13.11
C GLU A 59 20.73 -4.64 13.66
N ASP A 60 21.21 -5.23 14.74
CA ASP A 60 20.54 -6.33 15.45
C ASP A 60 19.15 -5.90 15.96
N PHE A 61 19.05 -4.68 16.50
CA PHE A 61 17.78 -4.10 16.92
C PHE A 61 16.82 -3.91 15.75
N PHE A 62 17.26 -3.39 14.61
CA PHE A 62 16.40 -3.25 13.43
C PHE A 62 15.94 -4.59 12.88
N ALA A 63 16.83 -5.60 12.86
CA ALA A 63 16.47 -6.94 12.43
C ALA A 63 15.39 -7.56 13.35
N ALA A 64 15.60 -7.50 14.67
CA ALA A 64 14.64 -8.01 15.65
C ALA A 64 13.30 -7.26 15.59
N THR A 65 13.35 -5.95 15.38
CA THR A 65 12.14 -5.12 15.22
C THR A 65 11.37 -5.50 13.96
N TRP A 66 12.06 -5.74 12.86
CA TRP A 66 11.46 -6.16 11.60
C TRP A 66 10.71 -7.49 11.73
N GLU A 67 11.36 -8.51 12.32
CA GLU A 67 10.73 -9.82 12.57
C GLU A 67 9.50 -9.70 13.49
N ALA A 68 9.63 -8.91 14.57
CA ALA A 68 8.52 -8.67 15.47
C ALA A 68 7.34 -7.94 14.78
N ASP A 69 7.62 -6.97 13.90
CA ASP A 69 6.59 -6.24 13.17
C ASP A 69 5.93 -7.11 12.09
N LEU A 70 6.66 -8.01 11.44
CA LEU A 70 6.05 -8.98 10.51
C LEU A 70 5.06 -9.89 11.25
N ALA A 71 5.43 -10.39 12.44
CA ALA A 71 4.54 -11.22 13.25
C ALA A 71 3.31 -10.46 13.76
N ARG A 72 3.44 -9.16 14.04
CA ARG A 72 2.34 -8.32 14.54
C ARG A 72 1.37 -7.86 13.45
N TYR A 73 1.80 -7.84 12.18
CA TYR A 73 1.02 -7.30 11.06
C TYR A 73 0.90 -8.29 9.89
N PRO A 74 0.15 -9.40 10.05
CA PRO A 74 0.02 -10.46 9.04
C PRO A 74 -0.41 -9.96 7.65
N ALA A 75 -1.34 -8.99 7.59
CA ALA A 75 -1.76 -8.40 6.33
C ALA A 75 -0.62 -7.62 5.66
N SER A 76 0.25 -6.94 6.44
CA SER A 76 1.42 -6.26 5.91
C SER A 76 2.48 -7.24 5.40
N ALA A 77 2.68 -8.38 6.08
CA ALA A 77 3.53 -9.46 5.62
C ALA A 77 3.06 -10.02 4.28
N SER A 78 1.73 -10.21 4.11
CA SER A 78 1.15 -10.64 2.83
C SER A 78 1.44 -9.67 1.67
N TYR A 79 1.42 -8.34 1.90
CA TYR A 79 1.80 -7.35 0.89
C TYR A 79 3.28 -7.43 0.47
N LEU A 80 4.12 -8.03 1.29
CA LEU A 80 5.53 -8.32 1.00
C LEU A 80 5.74 -9.70 0.35
N GLY A 81 4.67 -10.46 0.17
CA GLY A 81 4.73 -11.82 -0.37
C GLY A 81 5.14 -12.87 0.66
N ILE A 82 5.15 -12.53 1.96
CA ILE A 82 5.44 -13.44 3.05
C ILE A 82 4.14 -14.14 3.46
N LYS A 83 4.14 -15.48 3.43
CA LYS A 83 2.95 -16.30 3.57
C LYS A 83 2.75 -16.90 4.98
N ASP A 84 3.68 -16.71 5.90
CA ASP A 84 3.72 -17.43 7.20
C ASP A 84 2.45 -17.28 8.05
N GLN A 85 1.70 -16.19 7.87
CA GLN A 85 0.46 -15.89 8.61
C GLN A 85 -0.63 -15.37 7.66
N GLN A 86 -0.71 -15.90 6.45
CA GLN A 86 -1.69 -15.39 5.50
C GLN A 86 -3.12 -15.86 5.76
N ASP A 87 -3.34 -16.66 6.78
CA ASP A 87 -4.65 -17.03 7.36
C ASP A 87 -5.24 -15.96 8.28
N GLN A 88 -4.45 -14.94 8.69
CA GLN A 88 -4.81 -13.98 9.72
C GLN A 88 -5.02 -12.55 9.19
N TRP A 89 -5.77 -11.74 9.96
CA TRP A 89 -5.88 -10.29 9.83
C TRP A 89 -4.99 -9.57 10.83
N ASN A 90 -4.70 -8.29 10.58
CA ASN A 90 -4.07 -7.47 11.61
C ASN A 90 -5.04 -7.26 12.77
N ASP A 91 -4.54 -7.34 13.99
CA ASP A 91 -5.28 -6.90 15.17
C ASP A 91 -5.45 -5.36 15.12
N VAL A 92 -6.68 -4.88 15.31
CA VAL A 92 -7.03 -3.45 15.34
C VAL A 92 -7.74 -3.05 16.63
N SER A 93 -7.74 -3.95 17.63
CA SER A 93 -8.33 -3.74 18.94
C SER A 93 -7.71 -2.55 19.70
N GLU A 94 -8.42 -2.03 20.69
CA GLU A 94 -7.91 -0.96 21.55
C GLU A 94 -6.69 -1.41 22.36
N SER A 95 -6.68 -2.67 22.81
CA SER A 95 -5.55 -3.26 23.55
C SER A 95 -4.28 -3.30 22.70
N PHE A 96 -4.38 -3.75 21.45
CA PHE A 96 -3.26 -3.78 20.50
C PHE A 96 -2.70 -2.39 20.21
N GLN A 97 -3.58 -1.38 20.08
CA GLN A 97 -3.15 0.00 19.86
C GLN A 97 -2.38 0.56 21.08
N LEU A 98 -2.85 0.28 22.30
CA LEU A 98 -2.17 0.70 23.54
C LEU A 98 -0.82 -0.01 23.70
N GLU A 99 -0.77 -1.33 23.46
CA GLU A 99 0.48 -2.08 23.47
C GLU A 99 1.47 -1.57 22.43
N SER A 100 0.99 -1.20 21.22
CA SER A 100 1.83 -0.63 20.15
C SER A 100 2.44 0.72 20.58
N LEU A 101 1.75 1.53 21.38
CA LEU A 101 2.31 2.75 21.92
C LEU A 101 3.37 2.48 23.02
N GLU A 102 3.17 1.46 23.83
CA GLU A 102 4.19 1.05 24.79
C GLU A 102 5.44 0.53 24.12
N LEU A 103 5.28 -0.33 23.12
CA LEU A 103 6.37 -0.80 22.28
C LEU A 103 7.13 0.35 21.61
N ALA A 104 6.42 1.40 21.16
CA ALA A 104 7.06 2.58 20.60
C ALA A 104 7.92 3.33 21.64
N ARG A 105 7.50 3.40 22.92
CA ARG A 105 8.29 3.97 24.01
C ARG A 105 9.55 3.16 24.31
N GLU A 106 9.41 1.83 24.38
CA GLU A 106 10.53 0.92 24.60
C GLU A 106 11.58 1.04 23.49
N ARG A 107 11.13 1.07 22.24
CA ARG A 107 12.00 1.23 21.06
C ARG A 107 12.71 2.59 21.06
N LEU A 108 12.01 3.66 21.43
CA LEU A 108 12.60 5.00 21.54
C LEU A 108 13.66 5.03 22.66
N ALA A 109 13.37 4.46 23.83
CA ALA A 109 14.33 4.35 24.92
C ALA A 109 15.58 3.55 24.56
N PHE A 110 15.43 2.47 23.76
CA PHE A 110 16.57 1.74 23.22
C PHE A 110 17.45 2.65 22.33
N LEU A 111 16.83 3.40 21.41
CA LEU A 111 17.56 4.30 20.51
C LEU A 111 18.30 5.40 21.28
N GLU A 112 17.74 5.93 22.36
CA GLU A 112 18.40 6.94 23.20
C GLU A 112 19.70 6.43 23.85
N GLY A 113 19.85 5.11 23.99
CA GLY A 113 21.06 4.47 24.49
C GLY A 113 22.13 4.19 23.42
N ILE A 114 21.92 4.60 22.15
CA ILE A 114 22.90 4.38 21.07
C ILE A 114 23.85 5.57 20.92
N ASP A 115 25.17 5.29 20.93
CA ASP A 115 26.19 6.30 20.60
C ASP A 115 26.24 6.52 19.05
N THR A 116 25.54 7.55 18.60
CA THR A 116 25.45 7.86 17.19
C THR A 116 26.76 8.30 16.54
N SER A 117 27.76 8.70 17.34
CA SER A 117 29.08 9.09 16.81
C SER A 117 29.86 7.91 16.22
N GLN A 118 29.50 6.68 16.63
CA GLN A 118 30.11 5.44 16.17
C GLN A 118 29.38 4.81 14.97
N LEU A 119 28.29 5.45 14.48
CA LEU A 119 27.52 4.97 13.35
C LEU A 119 28.08 5.53 12.03
N SER A 120 28.03 4.74 10.97
CA SER A 120 28.26 5.25 9.62
C SER A 120 27.20 6.30 9.23
N PRO A 121 27.49 7.22 8.29
CA PRO A 121 26.51 8.24 7.87
C PRO A 121 25.16 7.68 7.44
N ALA A 122 25.16 6.53 6.75
CA ALA A 122 23.92 5.85 6.34
C ALA A 122 23.12 5.35 7.55
N ARG A 123 23.79 4.79 8.57
CA ARG A 123 23.13 4.31 9.79
C ARG A 123 22.68 5.45 10.71
N GLN A 124 23.41 6.57 10.74
CA GLN A 124 22.94 7.79 11.40
C GLN A 124 21.62 8.29 10.77
N LEU A 125 21.49 8.19 9.44
CA LEU A 125 20.23 8.54 8.77
C LEU A 125 19.10 7.57 9.15
N SER A 126 19.34 6.25 9.10
CA SER A 126 18.36 5.24 9.51
C SER A 126 17.90 5.44 10.96
N TYR A 127 18.85 5.67 11.86
CA TYR A 127 18.57 5.99 13.27
C TYR A 127 17.65 7.22 13.40
N ARG A 128 18.00 8.33 12.73
CA ARG A 128 17.21 9.57 12.81
C ARG A 128 15.81 9.42 12.25
N LEU A 129 15.67 8.69 11.14
CA LEU A 129 14.36 8.45 10.52
C LEU A 129 13.47 7.59 11.42
N TYR A 130 14.01 6.50 11.97
CA TYR A 130 13.24 5.63 12.84
C TYR A 130 12.87 6.30 14.16
N ARG A 131 13.81 7.04 14.77
CA ARG A 131 13.55 7.86 15.96
C ARG A 131 12.44 8.88 15.71
N LEU A 132 12.49 9.59 14.58
CA LEU A 132 11.46 10.57 14.21
C LEU A 132 10.09 9.91 14.05
N ASP A 133 10.01 8.71 13.48
CA ASP A 133 8.76 7.96 13.32
C ASP A 133 8.16 7.58 14.68
N LEU A 134 8.98 7.10 15.61
CA LEU A 134 8.56 6.79 16.98
C LEU A 134 8.09 8.06 17.74
N GLU A 135 8.86 9.15 17.67
CA GLU A 135 8.50 10.43 18.29
C GLU A 135 7.15 10.95 17.76
N ARG A 136 6.89 10.84 16.46
CA ARG A 136 5.61 11.21 15.84
C ARG A 136 4.46 10.31 16.29
N THR A 137 4.70 9.01 16.32
CA THR A 137 3.72 8.03 16.82
C THR A 137 3.29 8.40 18.24
N LEU A 138 4.24 8.66 19.11
CA LEU A 138 3.97 9.03 20.50
C LEU A 138 3.33 10.42 20.62
N ALA A 139 3.75 11.41 19.83
CA ALA A 139 3.12 12.73 19.79
C ALA A 139 1.67 12.68 19.28
N GLY A 140 1.35 11.73 18.42
CA GLY A 140 0.00 11.47 17.93
C GLY A 140 -0.89 10.68 18.88
N ALA A 141 -0.36 10.10 19.94
CA ALA A 141 -1.09 9.18 20.83
C ALA A 141 -2.34 9.79 21.46
N ALA A 142 -2.29 11.08 21.83
CA ALA A 142 -3.44 11.82 22.38
C ALA A 142 -4.59 11.93 21.38
N PHE A 143 -4.29 11.90 20.07
CA PHE A 143 -5.24 12.08 18.98
C PHE A 143 -5.55 10.77 18.23
N ARG A 144 -5.21 9.59 18.78
CA ARG A 144 -5.37 8.32 18.08
C ARG A 144 -6.81 8.03 17.62
N HIS A 145 -7.81 8.52 18.37
CA HIS A 145 -9.21 8.35 18.06
C HIS A 145 -9.79 9.41 17.10
N HIS A 146 -9.09 10.52 16.84
CA HIS A 146 -9.57 11.61 15.95
C HIS A 146 -9.56 11.21 14.47
N ARG A 147 -8.87 10.12 14.12
CA ARG A 147 -8.88 9.58 12.77
C ARG A 147 -10.07 8.64 12.62
N TYR A 148 -10.80 8.78 11.51
CA TYR A 148 -11.87 7.84 11.19
C TYR A 148 -11.32 6.43 11.00
N VAL A 149 -11.97 5.43 11.59
CA VAL A 149 -11.68 4.02 11.36
C VAL A 149 -12.03 3.64 9.93
N ILE A 150 -13.13 4.19 9.45
CA ILE A 150 -13.73 3.95 8.14
C ILE A 150 -14.10 5.27 7.49
N HIS A 151 -13.92 5.40 6.18
CA HIS A 151 -14.32 6.58 5.41
C HIS A 151 -14.62 6.21 3.96
N GLN A 152 -15.29 7.08 3.20
CA GLN A 152 -15.83 6.81 1.86
C GLN A 152 -14.80 6.36 0.81
N PHE A 153 -13.51 6.65 0.97
CA PHE A 153 -12.51 6.23 -0.02
C PHE A 153 -11.96 4.83 0.24
N ARG A 154 -11.83 4.44 1.51
CA ARG A 154 -11.24 3.17 1.92
C ARG A 154 -11.43 2.93 3.41
N GLY A 155 -11.20 1.73 3.83
CA GLY A 155 -11.24 1.34 5.24
C GLY A 155 -11.52 -0.15 5.39
N PRO A 156 -11.82 -0.60 6.58
CA PRO A 156 -12.12 -2.01 6.86
C PRO A 156 -13.20 -2.62 5.97
N HIS A 157 -14.14 -1.84 5.46
CA HIS A 157 -15.20 -2.33 4.55
C HIS A 157 -14.71 -2.73 3.15
N THR A 158 -13.52 -2.28 2.73
CA THR A 158 -12.96 -2.61 1.39
C THR A 158 -11.59 -3.25 1.45
N SER A 159 -10.78 -2.94 2.48
CA SER A 159 -9.39 -3.39 2.56
C SER A 159 -9.24 -4.92 2.61
N PRO A 160 -10.07 -5.69 3.34
CA PRO A 160 -10.00 -7.14 3.34
C PRO A 160 -10.21 -7.73 1.95
N ILE A 161 -11.22 -7.25 1.22
CA ILE A 161 -11.52 -7.73 -0.13
C ILE A 161 -10.39 -7.39 -1.09
N SER A 162 -9.86 -6.16 -1.00
CA SER A 162 -8.71 -5.76 -1.81
C SER A 162 -7.47 -6.61 -1.53
N LEU A 163 -7.23 -7.00 -0.28
CA LEU A 163 -6.12 -7.91 0.06
C LEU A 163 -6.36 -9.29 -0.52
N LEU A 164 -7.54 -9.86 -0.32
CA LEU A 164 -7.88 -11.18 -0.85
C LEU A 164 -7.70 -11.23 -2.37
N VAL A 165 -8.29 -10.28 -3.09
CA VAL A 165 -8.32 -10.27 -4.56
C VAL A 165 -6.94 -9.94 -5.17
N ASN A 166 -6.22 -8.96 -4.61
CA ASN A 166 -5.04 -8.42 -5.28
C ASN A 166 -3.70 -8.90 -4.69
N VAL A 167 -3.71 -9.51 -3.50
CA VAL A 167 -2.47 -9.82 -2.77
C VAL A 167 -2.37 -11.29 -2.37
N HIS A 168 -3.46 -11.89 -1.87
CA HIS A 168 -3.47 -13.28 -1.46
C HIS A 168 -3.41 -14.20 -2.68
N THR A 169 -2.24 -14.74 -2.98
CA THR A 169 -2.07 -15.74 -4.06
C THR A 169 -2.42 -17.14 -3.56
N ILE A 170 -2.95 -17.98 -4.45
CA ILE A 170 -3.21 -19.41 -4.18
C ILE A 170 -2.28 -20.21 -5.10
N ASP A 171 -1.13 -20.62 -4.58
CA ASP A 171 -0.12 -21.40 -5.29
C ASP A 171 -0.03 -22.84 -4.74
N SER A 172 -0.76 -23.13 -3.64
CA SER A 172 -0.84 -24.43 -2.98
C SER A 172 -2.23 -24.65 -2.37
N GLU A 173 -2.53 -25.89 -1.98
CA GLU A 173 -3.74 -26.23 -1.22
C GLU A 173 -3.82 -25.46 0.11
N GLN A 174 -2.68 -25.33 0.81
CA GLN A 174 -2.58 -24.54 2.04
C GLN A 174 -2.94 -23.07 1.83
N ASP A 175 -2.52 -22.45 0.73
CA ASP A 175 -2.91 -21.07 0.44
C ASP A 175 -4.41 -20.90 0.24
N ALA A 176 -5.08 -21.92 -0.33
CA ALA A 176 -6.54 -21.92 -0.46
C ALA A 176 -7.22 -22.09 0.90
N GLU A 177 -6.68 -22.94 1.77
CA GLU A 177 -7.16 -23.11 3.15
C GLU A 177 -6.95 -21.80 3.96
N ASP A 178 -5.81 -21.14 3.81
CA ASP A 178 -5.51 -19.85 4.46
C ASP A 178 -6.47 -18.74 3.97
N TYR A 179 -6.81 -18.73 2.67
CA TYR A 179 -7.83 -17.82 2.13
C TYR A 179 -9.18 -18.04 2.81
N ILE A 180 -9.59 -19.29 2.95
CA ILE A 180 -10.85 -19.68 3.64
C ILE A 180 -10.79 -19.32 5.12
N ALA A 181 -9.64 -19.53 5.78
CA ALA A 181 -9.44 -19.13 7.17
C ALA A 181 -9.60 -17.61 7.35
N ARG A 182 -9.04 -16.79 6.46
CA ARG A 182 -9.28 -15.32 6.45
C ARG A 182 -10.75 -14.97 6.32
N LEU A 183 -11.51 -15.67 5.45
CA LEU A 183 -12.96 -15.46 5.37
C LEU A 183 -13.66 -15.77 6.69
N ASN A 184 -13.28 -16.86 7.35
CA ASN A 184 -13.84 -17.29 8.63
C ASN A 184 -13.44 -16.37 9.80
N ASN A 185 -12.26 -15.73 9.76
CA ASN A 185 -11.74 -14.83 10.78
C ASN A 185 -12.17 -13.36 10.57
N LEU A 186 -12.88 -13.05 9.48
CA LEU A 186 -13.37 -11.69 9.20
C LEU A 186 -14.36 -11.16 10.25
N PRO A 187 -15.24 -11.99 10.86
CA PRO A 187 -16.12 -11.55 11.93
C PRO A 187 -15.38 -10.93 13.12
N ASP A 188 -14.33 -11.56 13.62
CA ASP A 188 -13.55 -11.08 14.77
C ASP A 188 -12.85 -9.75 14.44
N TYR A 189 -12.25 -9.67 13.26
CA TYR A 189 -11.67 -8.42 12.77
C TYR A 189 -12.70 -7.26 12.69
N PHE A 190 -13.92 -7.55 12.21
CA PHE A 190 -14.97 -6.53 12.15
C PHE A 190 -15.56 -6.19 13.52
N ASP A 191 -15.58 -7.11 14.45
CA ASP A 191 -16.03 -6.84 15.81
C ASP A 191 -15.07 -5.85 16.50
N ASP A 192 -13.76 -6.00 16.32
CA ASP A 192 -12.76 -5.01 16.76
C ASP A 192 -12.95 -3.64 16.06
N VAL A 193 -13.21 -3.64 14.75
CA VAL A 193 -13.51 -2.41 13.99
C VAL A 193 -14.76 -1.71 14.55
N ILE A 194 -15.81 -2.46 14.85
CA ILE A 194 -17.06 -1.94 15.43
C ILE A 194 -16.81 -1.38 16.84
N GLU A 195 -15.99 -2.06 17.65
CA GLU A 195 -15.54 -1.52 18.94
C GLU A 195 -14.83 -0.18 18.77
N GLN A 196 -13.91 -0.08 17.80
CA GLN A 196 -13.20 1.16 17.49
C GLN A 196 -14.14 2.28 17.00
N ILE A 197 -15.21 1.95 16.29
CA ILE A 197 -16.27 2.90 15.92
C ILE A 197 -17.00 3.36 17.19
N GLN A 198 -17.39 2.45 18.07
CA GLN A 198 -18.10 2.76 19.30
C GLN A 198 -17.28 3.65 20.26
N ILE A 199 -15.99 3.34 20.45
CA ILE A 199 -15.08 4.17 21.27
C ILE A 199 -15.05 5.63 20.77
N ARG A 200 -15.09 5.84 19.44
CA ARG A 200 -15.14 7.20 18.87
C ARG A 200 -16.48 7.87 19.10
N MET A 201 -17.56 7.14 18.90
CA MET A 201 -18.91 7.66 19.19
C MET A 201 -19.05 8.10 20.65
N ASP A 202 -18.55 7.32 21.60
CA ASP A 202 -18.56 7.64 23.04
C ASP A 202 -17.76 8.91 23.36
N LYS A 203 -16.79 9.26 22.49
CA LYS A 203 -15.98 10.48 22.57
C LYS A 203 -16.57 11.64 21.75
N GLY A 204 -17.73 11.47 21.13
CA GLY A 204 -18.34 12.48 20.25
C GLY A 204 -17.65 12.65 18.88
N LEU A 205 -16.85 11.66 18.47
CA LEU A 205 -16.08 11.68 17.22
C LEU A 205 -16.83 10.88 16.15
N TYR A 206 -17.89 11.45 15.60
CA TYR A 206 -18.77 10.83 14.61
C TYR A 206 -18.27 11.01 13.19
N LEU A 207 -18.66 10.09 12.29
CA LEU A 207 -18.60 10.31 10.84
C LEU A 207 -19.46 11.54 10.47
N VAL A 208 -19.10 12.21 9.39
CA VAL A 208 -19.96 13.25 8.81
C VAL A 208 -21.12 12.60 8.05
N ASP A 209 -22.29 13.20 8.09
CA ASP A 209 -23.56 12.61 7.59
C ASP A 209 -23.49 12.14 6.13
N TRP A 210 -22.87 12.92 5.25
CA TRP A 210 -22.75 12.61 3.83
C TRP A 210 -21.80 11.41 3.52
N MET A 211 -20.90 11.04 4.44
CA MET A 211 -20.00 9.91 4.27
C MET A 211 -20.71 8.56 4.47
N ILE A 212 -21.70 8.54 5.37
CA ILE A 212 -22.35 7.30 5.81
C ILE A 212 -23.01 6.54 4.67
N PRO A 213 -23.85 7.16 3.80
CA PRO A 213 -24.46 6.45 2.68
C PRO A 213 -23.43 5.85 1.72
N GLN A 214 -22.33 6.54 1.46
CA GLN A 214 -21.27 6.05 0.55
C GLN A 214 -20.52 4.85 1.12
N ILE A 215 -20.26 4.84 2.43
CA ILE A 215 -19.64 3.72 3.13
C ILE A 215 -20.58 2.51 3.11
N VAL A 216 -21.85 2.71 3.42
CA VAL A 216 -22.88 1.66 3.42
C VAL A 216 -23.07 1.05 2.04
N GLU A 217 -23.13 1.87 0.98
CA GLU A 217 -23.20 1.41 -0.39
C GLU A 217 -21.95 0.58 -0.77
N SER A 218 -20.76 1.11 -0.47
CA SER A 218 -19.51 0.42 -0.76
C SER A 218 -19.38 -0.92 -0.03
N ALA A 219 -19.78 -0.98 1.23
CA ALA A 219 -19.82 -2.22 2.01
C ALA A 219 -20.88 -3.19 1.48
N GLY A 220 -22.06 -2.68 1.11
CA GLY A 220 -23.15 -3.48 0.55
C GLY A 220 -22.79 -4.11 -0.79
N ASN A 221 -22.03 -3.42 -1.62
CA ASN A 221 -21.57 -3.93 -2.92
C ASN A 221 -20.70 -5.19 -2.80
N VAL A 222 -20.05 -5.43 -1.67
CA VAL A 222 -19.30 -6.67 -1.41
C VAL A 222 -20.24 -7.89 -1.36
N LEU A 223 -21.48 -7.69 -0.92
CA LEU A 223 -22.49 -8.72 -0.77
C LEU A 223 -23.37 -8.91 -2.02
N VAL A 224 -22.98 -8.32 -3.15
CA VAL A 224 -23.69 -8.50 -4.43
C VAL A 224 -23.09 -9.68 -5.20
N GLY A 225 -23.97 -10.54 -5.73
CA GLY A 225 -23.58 -11.72 -6.49
C GLY A 225 -23.58 -13.03 -5.69
N ALA A 226 -23.57 -14.14 -6.41
CA ALA A 226 -23.53 -15.47 -5.78
C ALA A 226 -22.22 -15.63 -4.96
N PRO A 227 -22.23 -16.28 -3.79
CA PRO A 227 -23.35 -16.98 -3.18
C PRO A 227 -24.24 -16.08 -2.28
N PHE A 228 -23.98 -14.78 -2.17
CA PHE A 228 -24.67 -13.87 -1.26
C PHE A 228 -26.12 -13.58 -1.70
N ASP A 229 -26.35 -13.53 -3.00
CA ASP A 229 -27.68 -13.29 -3.60
C ASP A 229 -27.93 -14.17 -4.84
N GLN A 230 -29.08 -13.98 -5.49
CA GLN A 230 -29.52 -14.70 -6.69
C GLN A 230 -29.44 -13.85 -7.96
N SER A 231 -28.55 -12.88 -8.04
CA SER A 231 -28.38 -11.96 -9.17
C SER A 231 -27.92 -12.64 -10.47
N GLY A 232 -27.43 -13.89 -10.38
CA GLY A 232 -26.95 -14.66 -11.52
C GLY A 232 -25.47 -14.42 -11.88
N SER A 233 -24.82 -13.44 -11.28
CA SER A 233 -23.38 -13.20 -11.41
C SER A 233 -22.65 -13.61 -10.13
N PRO A 234 -21.39 -14.06 -10.21
CA PRO A 234 -20.60 -14.31 -9.01
C PRO A 234 -20.25 -12.99 -8.30
N SER A 235 -20.16 -13.04 -6.97
CA SER A 235 -19.54 -11.93 -6.22
C SER A 235 -18.04 -11.85 -6.51
N VAL A 236 -17.44 -10.68 -6.23
CA VAL A 236 -16.01 -10.45 -6.49
C VAL A 236 -15.13 -11.49 -5.77
N ILE A 237 -15.46 -11.80 -4.50
CA ILE A 237 -14.71 -12.79 -3.71
C ILE A 237 -14.89 -14.21 -4.30
N TRP A 238 -16.11 -14.54 -4.70
CA TRP A 238 -16.40 -15.87 -5.24
C TRP A 238 -15.74 -16.10 -6.60
N ALA A 239 -15.75 -15.08 -7.47
CA ALA A 239 -15.06 -15.13 -8.75
C ALA A 239 -13.55 -15.29 -8.54
N ASP A 240 -12.94 -14.43 -7.71
CA ASP A 240 -11.50 -14.44 -7.43
C ASP A 240 -11.02 -15.80 -6.87
N PHE A 241 -11.74 -16.34 -5.86
CA PHE A 241 -11.38 -17.63 -5.27
C PHE A 241 -11.43 -18.75 -6.31
N ASN A 242 -12.50 -18.81 -7.12
CA ASN A 242 -12.63 -19.83 -8.16
C ASN A 242 -11.58 -19.70 -9.26
N ASP A 243 -11.27 -18.49 -9.71
CA ASP A 243 -10.27 -18.24 -10.74
C ASP A 243 -8.88 -18.66 -10.26
N LYS A 244 -8.52 -18.33 -9.01
CA LYS A 244 -7.26 -18.75 -8.38
C LYS A 244 -7.19 -20.26 -8.19
N LEU A 245 -8.26 -20.85 -7.66
CA LEU A 245 -8.33 -22.31 -7.46
C LEU A 245 -8.28 -23.09 -8.78
N ALA A 246 -8.81 -22.55 -9.87
CA ALA A 246 -8.76 -23.17 -11.20
C ALA A 246 -7.35 -23.28 -11.77
N THR A 247 -6.41 -22.48 -11.30
CA THR A 247 -4.99 -22.54 -11.70
C THR A 247 -4.17 -23.54 -10.90
N LEU A 248 -4.73 -24.07 -9.80
CA LEU A 248 -4.05 -25.00 -8.91
C LEU A 248 -4.24 -26.45 -9.37
N GLU A 249 -3.14 -27.20 -9.44
CA GLU A 249 -3.15 -28.63 -9.75
C GLU A 249 -3.50 -29.46 -8.50
N VAL A 250 -4.80 -29.65 -8.24
CA VAL A 250 -5.31 -30.48 -7.13
C VAL A 250 -6.33 -31.48 -7.67
N GLU A 251 -6.57 -32.54 -6.90
CA GLU A 251 -7.60 -33.53 -7.23
C GLU A 251 -8.99 -32.86 -7.29
N PRO A 252 -9.86 -33.27 -8.25
CA PRO A 252 -11.19 -32.65 -8.39
C PRO A 252 -12.05 -32.68 -7.13
N ALA A 253 -11.91 -33.72 -6.31
CA ALA A 253 -12.64 -33.84 -5.04
C ALA A 253 -12.16 -32.80 -4.02
N THR A 254 -10.85 -32.56 -3.92
CA THR A 254 -10.25 -31.52 -3.06
C THR A 254 -10.70 -30.14 -3.52
N ALA A 255 -10.65 -29.87 -4.82
CA ALA A 255 -11.11 -28.59 -5.36
C ALA A 255 -12.59 -28.31 -5.01
N GLU A 256 -13.44 -29.31 -5.08
CA GLU A 256 -14.85 -29.15 -4.72
C GLU A 256 -15.06 -28.96 -3.21
N GLN A 257 -14.27 -29.64 -2.37
CA GLN A 257 -14.29 -29.42 -0.91
C GLN A 257 -13.87 -27.98 -0.55
N LEU A 258 -12.81 -27.47 -1.16
CA LEU A 258 -12.34 -26.09 -0.97
C LEU A 258 -13.39 -25.07 -1.43
N ARG A 259 -14.03 -25.28 -2.57
CA ARG A 259 -15.14 -24.42 -3.03
C ARG A 259 -16.31 -24.40 -2.05
N GLU A 260 -16.74 -25.57 -1.59
CA GLU A 260 -17.84 -25.63 -0.64
C GLU A 260 -17.47 -24.97 0.69
N ALA A 261 -16.24 -25.18 1.19
CA ALA A 261 -15.75 -24.52 2.40
C ALA A 261 -15.72 -23.00 2.26
N ALA A 262 -15.21 -22.47 1.13
CA ALA A 262 -15.21 -21.04 0.84
C ALA A 262 -16.64 -20.49 0.74
N ARG A 263 -17.56 -21.21 0.06
CA ARG A 263 -18.96 -20.82 -0.04
C ARG A 263 -19.63 -20.75 1.34
N GLN A 264 -19.38 -21.72 2.21
CA GLN A 264 -19.88 -21.72 3.58
C GLN A 264 -19.33 -20.55 4.39
N ALA A 265 -18.00 -20.32 4.35
CA ALA A 265 -17.38 -19.18 5.03
C ALA A 265 -17.98 -17.83 4.57
N MET A 266 -18.23 -17.66 3.27
CA MET A 266 -18.88 -16.46 2.75
C MET A 266 -20.28 -16.25 3.32
N LEU A 267 -21.08 -17.31 3.40
CA LEU A 267 -22.48 -17.23 3.87
C LEU A 267 -22.60 -17.11 5.38
N THR A 268 -21.73 -17.81 6.14
CA THR A 268 -21.88 -17.94 7.60
C THR A 268 -20.97 -17.01 8.39
N ALA A 269 -19.88 -16.50 7.79
CA ALA A 269 -18.95 -15.59 8.41
C ALA A 269 -18.97 -14.21 7.73
N VAL A 270 -18.64 -14.12 6.44
CA VAL A 270 -18.48 -12.84 5.73
C VAL A 270 -19.78 -12.04 5.69
N LYS A 271 -20.89 -12.66 5.23
CA LYS A 271 -22.16 -11.96 5.09
C LYS A 271 -22.65 -11.35 6.42
N PRO A 272 -22.79 -12.10 7.52
CA PRO A 272 -23.25 -11.52 8.77
C PRO A 272 -22.27 -10.51 9.37
N ALA A 273 -20.96 -10.64 9.12
CA ALA A 273 -19.96 -9.67 9.55
C ALA A 273 -20.15 -8.32 8.85
N TYR A 274 -20.32 -8.30 7.52
CA TYR A 274 -20.65 -7.09 6.76
C TYR A 274 -21.98 -6.48 7.18
N GLU A 275 -23.02 -7.28 7.39
CA GLU A 275 -24.32 -6.81 7.87
C GLU A 275 -24.18 -6.08 9.22
N ARG A 276 -23.40 -6.61 10.17
CA ARG A 276 -23.11 -5.95 11.45
C ARG A 276 -22.31 -4.65 11.27
N LEU A 277 -21.28 -4.65 10.44
CA LEU A 277 -20.49 -3.44 10.15
C LEU A 277 -21.35 -2.35 9.54
N ILE A 278 -22.19 -2.68 8.55
CA ILE A 278 -23.14 -1.76 7.92
C ILE A 278 -24.09 -1.17 8.97
N ALA A 279 -24.65 -2.01 9.83
CA ALA A 279 -25.53 -1.55 10.90
C ALA A 279 -24.84 -0.59 11.88
N ALA A 280 -23.59 -0.87 12.27
CA ALA A 280 -22.82 -0.01 13.15
C ALA A 280 -22.49 1.36 12.50
N VAL A 281 -22.23 1.40 11.19
CA VAL A 281 -22.04 2.66 10.45
C VAL A 281 -23.35 3.43 10.34
N GLN A 282 -24.46 2.75 9.99
CA GLN A 282 -25.79 3.36 9.87
C GLN A 282 -26.31 3.93 11.20
N ALA A 283 -25.96 3.32 12.33
CA ALA A 283 -26.36 3.81 13.66
C ALA A 283 -25.86 5.24 13.94
N GLN A 284 -24.80 5.71 13.28
CA GLN A 284 -24.30 7.07 13.41
C GLN A 284 -25.17 8.12 12.67
N GLN A 285 -26.03 7.72 11.72
CA GLN A 285 -26.75 8.63 10.83
C GLN A 285 -27.58 9.67 11.59
N THR A 286 -28.16 9.29 12.72
CA THR A 286 -29.05 10.16 13.51
C THR A 286 -28.31 11.21 14.34
N VAL A 287 -27.04 11.01 14.60
CA VAL A 287 -26.16 11.86 15.43
C VAL A 287 -25.01 12.48 14.63
N ALA A 288 -24.89 12.09 13.36
CA ALA A 288 -23.82 12.55 12.47
C ALA A 288 -23.90 14.07 12.23
N PRO A 289 -22.80 14.81 12.43
CA PRO A 289 -22.74 16.24 12.15
C PRO A 289 -22.76 16.51 10.63
N LYS A 290 -23.19 17.72 10.26
CA LYS A 290 -23.12 18.22 8.88
C LYS A 290 -21.81 18.95 8.58
N GLU A 291 -21.21 19.50 9.65
CA GLU A 291 -19.90 20.14 9.57
C GLU A 291 -18.81 19.09 9.43
N ASP A 292 -17.94 19.27 8.45
CA ASP A 292 -16.90 18.30 8.09
C ASP A 292 -15.46 18.71 8.49
N GLY A 293 -15.27 19.90 9.06
CA GLY A 293 -13.98 20.36 9.53
C GLY A 293 -13.59 19.85 10.90
N VAL A 294 -12.28 19.75 11.14
CA VAL A 294 -11.72 19.29 12.45
C VAL A 294 -11.97 20.29 13.61
N TRP A 295 -12.32 21.56 13.31
CA TRP A 295 -12.70 22.58 14.29
C TRP A 295 -13.92 22.21 15.14
N ARG A 296 -14.72 21.24 14.69
CA ARG A 296 -15.83 20.69 15.48
C ARG A 296 -15.41 19.86 16.68
N PHE A 297 -14.14 19.43 16.74
CA PHE A 297 -13.60 18.70 17.87
C PHE A 297 -13.15 19.69 18.97
N PRO A 298 -13.31 19.38 20.26
CA PRO A 298 -12.90 20.27 21.37
C PRO A 298 -11.42 20.67 21.32
N ASP A 299 -10.56 19.79 20.83
CA ASP A 299 -9.11 19.96 20.67
C ASP A 299 -8.68 19.94 19.17
N GLY A 300 -9.60 20.33 18.28
CA GLY A 300 -9.42 20.29 16.84
C GLY A 300 -8.18 21.06 16.35
N ASP A 301 -7.90 22.23 16.91
CA ASP A 301 -6.73 23.03 16.56
C ASP A 301 -5.43 22.29 16.91
N ALA A 302 -5.35 21.66 18.08
CA ALA A 302 -4.19 20.89 18.50
C ALA A 302 -4.01 19.62 17.64
N PHE A 303 -5.10 18.95 17.33
CA PHE A 303 -5.10 17.81 16.40
C PHE A 303 -4.62 18.24 15.00
N TYR A 304 -5.15 19.34 14.46
CA TYR A 304 -4.76 19.85 13.16
C TYR A 304 -3.27 20.22 13.10
N ALA A 305 -2.77 20.92 14.12
CA ALA A 305 -1.36 21.26 14.24
C ALA A 305 -0.45 20.02 14.33
N ASN A 306 -0.88 18.98 15.07
CA ASN A 306 -0.18 17.69 15.10
C ASN A 306 -0.15 17.04 13.69
N ARG A 307 -1.28 17.04 12.98
CA ARG A 307 -1.36 16.47 11.63
C ARG A 307 -0.50 17.24 10.61
N LEU A 308 -0.48 18.57 10.67
CA LEU A 308 0.39 19.37 9.80
C LEU A 308 1.86 19.03 10.02
N ARG A 309 2.31 18.96 11.27
CA ARG A 309 3.70 18.54 11.59
C ARG A 309 4.03 17.16 11.03
N ASP A 310 3.11 16.21 11.18
CA ASP A 310 3.28 14.85 10.70
C ASP A 310 3.41 14.81 9.16
N PHE A 311 2.56 15.53 8.43
CA PHE A 311 2.57 15.54 6.97
C PHE A 311 3.70 16.38 6.35
N THR A 312 3.95 17.55 6.91
CA THR A 312 4.89 18.50 6.31
C THR A 312 6.32 18.32 6.80
N THR A 313 6.53 17.62 7.90
CA THR A 313 7.81 17.49 8.61
C THR A 313 8.39 18.84 9.06
N THR A 314 7.56 19.87 9.17
CA THR A 314 7.92 21.22 9.57
C THR A 314 7.13 21.70 10.78
N ASN A 315 7.56 22.82 11.38
CA ASN A 315 6.84 23.52 12.43
C ASN A 315 6.07 24.73 11.91
N LEU A 316 5.75 24.76 10.61
CA LEU A 316 4.96 25.85 10.02
C LEU A 316 3.55 25.88 10.59
N THR A 317 3.04 27.08 10.80
CA THR A 317 1.64 27.27 11.22
C THR A 317 0.68 26.99 10.05
N PRO A 318 -0.60 26.68 10.31
CA PRO A 318 -1.62 26.54 9.26
C PRO A 318 -1.67 27.76 8.33
N GLU A 319 -1.62 28.97 8.91
CA GLU A 319 -1.63 30.22 8.14
C GLU A 319 -0.38 30.34 7.24
N ALA A 320 0.82 30.04 7.76
CA ALA A 320 2.04 30.11 6.97
C ALA A 320 2.01 29.12 5.77
N ILE A 321 1.45 27.91 5.98
CA ILE A 321 1.28 26.92 4.91
C ILE A 321 0.25 27.41 3.88
N HIS A 322 -0.87 27.99 4.34
CA HIS A 322 -1.90 28.54 3.46
C HIS A 322 -1.35 29.67 2.58
N GLN A 323 -0.63 30.62 3.18
CA GLN A 323 -0.02 31.73 2.45
C GLN A 323 1.04 31.24 1.45
N ALA A 324 1.85 30.24 1.81
CA ALA A 324 2.78 29.61 0.86
C ALA A 324 2.04 28.95 -0.32
N GLY A 325 0.89 28.31 -0.04
CA GLY A 325 0.01 27.75 -1.07
C GLY A 325 -0.52 28.82 -2.03
N LEU A 326 -1.05 29.92 -1.52
CA LEU A 326 -1.54 31.04 -2.34
C LEU A 326 -0.44 31.65 -3.20
N ALA A 327 0.73 31.89 -2.62
CA ALA A 327 1.88 32.41 -3.34
C ALA A 327 2.34 31.45 -4.47
N ASN A 328 2.37 30.15 -4.23
CA ASN A 328 2.71 29.17 -5.25
C ASN A 328 1.66 29.08 -6.36
N VAL A 329 0.37 29.15 -6.05
CA VAL A 329 -0.69 29.18 -7.08
C VAL A 329 -0.53 30.42 -7.95
N ALA A 330 -0.31 31.59 -7.35
CA ALA A 330 -0.08 32.82 -8.10
C ALA A 330 1.13 32.71 -9.05
N ARG A 331 2.25 32.20 -8.54
CA ARG A 331 3.47 31.98 -9.34
C ARG A 331 3.21 31.02 -10.50
N LEU A 332 2.55 29.88 -10.25
CA LEU A 332 2.24 28.90 -11.29
C LEU A 332 1.30 29.48 -12.36
N HIS A 333 0.30 30.29 -11.98
CA HIS A 333 -0.55 30.97 -12.94
C HIS A 333 0.21 31.95 -13.83
N GLU A 334 1.22 32.68 -13.30
CA GLU A 334 2.09 33.54 -14.11
C GLU A 334 2.95 32.73 -15.08
N GLU A 335 3.52 31.62 -14.62
CA GLU A 335 4.29 30.71 -15.49
C GLU A 335 3.42 30.12 -16.62
N MET A 336 2.18 29.72 -16.31
CA MET A 336 1.21 29.25 -17.30
C MET A 336 0.86 30.34 -18.32
N ARG A 337 0.67 31.60 -17.88
CA ARG A 337 0.42 32.73 -18.80
C ARG A 337 1.62 32.99 -19.69
N ALA A 338 2.85 32.86 -19.17
CA ALA A 338 4.05 32.97 -19.98
C ALA A 338 4.08 31.90 -21.10
N VAL A 339 3.74 30.65 -20.77
CA VAL A 339 3.61 29.57 -21.78
C VAL A 339 2.51 29.87 -22.81
N MET A 340 1.33 30.38 -22.37
CA MET A 340 0.28 30.83 -23.30
C MET A 340 0.81 31.87 -24.30
N ALA A 341 1.53 32.86 -23.80
CA ALA A 341 2.11 33.93 -24.66
C ALA A 341 3.14 33.36 -25.65
N GLU A 342 3.97 32.38 -25.23
CA GLU A 342 4.92 31.70 -26.13
C GLU A 342 4.21 30.91 -27.24
N LEU A 343 3.01 30.37 -26.95
CA LEU A 343 2.16 29.67 -27.92
C LEU A 343 1.37 30.64 -28.81
N GLY A 344 1.41 31.92 -28.55
CA GLY A 344 0.61 32.93 -29.28
C GLY A 344 -0.85 32.98 -28.88
N GLU A 345 -1.21 32.37 -27.72
CA GLU A 345 -2.56 32.36 -27.19
C GLU A 345 -2.81 33.60 -26.32
N GLU A 346 -3.93 34.26 -26.55
CA GLU A 346 -4.39 35.46 -25.81
C GLU A 346 -5.65 35.18 -25.01
N GLY A 347 -5.85 35.91 -23.92
CA GLY A 347 -7.08 35.85 -23.11
C GLY A 347 -6.87 35.28 -21.72
N GLU A 348 -7.98 34.81 -21.12
CA GLU A 348 -7.97 34.32 -19.74
C GLU A 348 -7.41 32.90 -19.64
N LEU A 349 -6.56 32.67 -18.64
CA LEU A 349 -5.93 31.36 -18.39
C LEU A 349 -6.97 30.23 -18.25
N SER A 350 -8.10 30.48 -17.59
CA SER A 350 -9.19 29.50 -17.44
C SER A 350 -9.78 29.08 -18.78
N ALA A 351 -9.98 30.02 -19.70
CA ALA A 351 -10.51 29.74 -21.05
C ALA A 351 -9.53 28.90 -21.86
N PHE A 352 -8.23 29.22 -21.80
CA PHE A 352 -7.20 28.41 -22.44
C PHE A 352 -7.12 27.01 -21.87
N LEU A 353 -7.16 26.83 -20.54
CA LEU A 353 -7.16 25.51 -19.91
C LEU A 353 -8.39 24.68 -20.28
N ASP A 354 -9.57 25.33 -20.45
CA ASP A 354 -10.76 24.67 -20.93
C ASP A 354 -10.64 24.26 -22.42
N GLN A 355 -10.03 25.08 -23.26
CA GLN A 355 -9.71 24.73 -24.64
C GLN A 355 -8.79 23.49 -24.69
N VAL A 356 -7.66 23.50 -23.96
CA VAL A 356 -6.74 22.34 -23.87
C VAL A 356 -7.43 21.09 -23.35
N ARG A 357 -8.29 21.23 -22.31
CA ARG A 357 -9.02 20.09 -21.75
C ARG A 357 -9.97 19.45 -22.76
N ASN A 358 -10.57 20.24 -23.64
CA ASN A 358 -11.55 19.80 -24.61
C ASN A 358 -10.96 19.52 -26.01
N ASP A 359 -9.67 19.71 -26.21
CA ASP A 359 -8.99 19.42 -27.47
C ASP A 359 -8.88 17.91 -27.68
N GLU A 360 -9.66 17.41 -28.65
CA GLU A 360 -9.66 15.98 -29.00
C GLU A 360 -8.33 15.50 -29.60
N SER A 361 -7.55 16.41 -30.21
CA SER A 361 -6.25 16.07 -30.80
C SER A 361 -5.21 15.65 -29.73
N LEU A 362 -5.42 16.03 -28.47
CA LEU A 362 -4.58 15.66 -27.33
C LEU A 362 -5.01 14.35 -26.66
N ARG A 363 -5.99 13.64 -27.23
CA ARG A 363 -6.53 12.40 -26.68
C ARG A 363 -6.26 11.24 -27.62
N TYR A 364 -6.09 10.06 -27.02
CA TYR A 364 -6.09 8.82 -27.75
C TYR A 364 -7.54 8.32 -27.95
N ASP A 365 -7.83 7.71 -29.08
CA ASP A 365 -9.14 7.10 -29.32
C ASP A 365 -9.47 6.03 -28.28
N ASN A 366 -10.73 5.94 -27.88
CA ASN A 366 -11.19 4.87 -27.00
C ASN A 366 -11.44 3.56 -27.76
N THR A 367 -10.40 3.10 -28.48
CA THR A 367 -10.34 1.86 -29.25
C THR A 367 -9.15 1.02 -28.80
N GLU A 368 -9.06 -0.24 -29.20
CA GLU A 368 -7.89 -1.08 -28.91
C GLU A 368 -6.61 -0.48 -29.51
N ALA A 369 -6.69 0.04 -30.73
CA ALA A 369 -5.56 0.71 -31.37
C ALA A 369 -5.13 1.98 -30.62
N GLY A 370 -6.09 2.78 -30.12
CA GLY A 370 -5.80 3.96 -29.32
C GLY A 370 -5.18 3.61 -27.97
N ARG A 371 -5.65 2.54 -27.30
CA ARG A 371 -5.02 2.02 -26.07
C ARG A 371 -3.58 1.55 -26.30
N SER A 372 -3.34 0.81 -27.40
CA SER A 372 -1.99 0.39 -27.77
C SER A 372 -1.07 1.59 -28.02
N ALA A 373 -1.53 2.56 -28.80
CA ALA A 373 -0.77 3.78 -29.11
C ALA A 373 -0.42 4.59 -27.82
N TYR A 374 -1.36 4.70 -26.88
CA TYR A 374 -1.10 5.30 -25.58
C TYR A 374 0.00 4.56 -24.79
N LEU A 375 -0.08 3.22 -24.71
CA LEU A 375 0.91 2.41 -24.00
C LEU A 375 2.29 2.51 -24.64
N ASP A 376 2.38 2.55 -25.96
CA ASP A 376 3.64 2.66 -26.70
C ASP A 376 4.27 4.06 -26.50
N ALA A 377 3.44 5.11 -26.48
CA ALA A 377 3.89 6.46 -26.17
C ALA A 377 4.39 6.57 -24.71
N ALA A 378 3.69 5.94 -23.76
CA ALA A 378 4.10 5.91 -22.36
C ALA A 378 5.44 5.15 -22.18
N ARG A 379 5.62 3.98 -22.83
CA ARG A 379 6.89 3.25 -22.83
C ARG A 379 8.03 4.10 -23.39
N THR A 380 7.80 4.73 -24.55
CA THR A 380 8.80 5.61 -25.18
C THR A 380 9.21 6.77 -24.24
N ALA A 381 8.24 7.34 -23.50
CA ALA A 381 8.53 8.41 -22.56
C ALA A 381 9.36 7.90 -21.37
N ILE A 382 9.04 6.70 -20.85
CA ILE A 382 9.79 6.04 -19.77
C ILE A 382 11.22 5.72 -20.21
N ASP A 383 11.41 5.14 -21.41
CA ASP A 383 12.73 4.79 -21.94
C ASP A 383 13.60 6.04 -22.12
N ARG A 384 13.04 7.12 -22.68
CA ARG A 384 13.73 8.41 -22.82
C ARG A 384 14.12 8.99 -21.45
N MET A 385 13.27 8.85 -20.45
CA MET A 385 13.58 9.30 -19.09
C MET A 385 14.69 8.42 -18.48
N ALA A 386 14.62 7.09 -18.65
CA ALA A 386 15.62 6.16 -18.15
C ALA A 386 17.02 6.45 -18.70
N GLU A 387 17.14 6.81 -19.99
CA GLU A 387 18.40 7.21 -20.60
C GLU A 387 19.02 8.46 -19.93
N ARG A 388 18.19 9.32 -19.36
CA ARG A 388 18.63 10.58 -18.73
C ARG A 388 18.85 10.49 -17.23
N LEU A 389 18.35 9.42 -16.57
CA LEU A 389 18.52 9.26 -15.13
C LEU A 389 19.98 9.38 -14.65
N PRO A 390 21.00 8.84 -15.37
CA PRO A 390 22.38 8.97 -14.95
C PRO A 390 22.89 10.42 -14.92
N ASP A 391 22.28 11.33 -15.66
CA ASP A 391 22.65 12.77 -15.68
C ASP A 391 22.24 13.46 -14.38
N TYR A 392 21.24 12.93 -13.67
CA TYR A 392 20.63 13.55 -12.49
C TYR A 392 20.92 12.80 -11.18
N PHE A 393 21.21 11.50 -11.26
CA PHE A 393 21.39 10.64 -10.09
C PHE A 393 22.77 9.98 -10.14
N GLY A 394 23.56 10.17 -9.09
CA GLY A 394 24.89 9.57 -8.97
C GLY A 394 24.87 8.07 -8.66
N LEU A 395 23.73 7.53 -8.21
CA LEU A 395 23.51 6.11 -7.93
C LEU A 395 22.12 5.72 -8.40
N LEU A 396 22.03 4.70 -9.23
CA LEU A 396 20.78 4.10 -9.65
C LEU A 396 20.60 2.72 -9.01
N PRO A 397 19.35 2.28 -8.73
CA PRO A 397 19.08 0.93 -8.29
C PRO A 397 19.59 -0.07 -9.34
N GLN A 398 20.18 -1.17 -8.86
CA GLN A 398 20.50 -2.32 -9.71
C GLN A 398 19.22 -3.17 -9.83
N SER A 399 18.83 -3.49 -11.07
CA SER A 399 17.68 -4.35 -11.37
C SER A 399 18.00 -5.81 -11.08
#